data_6c1709dcd533afe8e82277ab92a21e57
#
_entry.id   6c1709dcd533afe8e82277ab92a21e57
#
_cell.length_a   1.000
_cell.length_b   1.000
_cell.length_c   1.000
_cell.angle_alpha   90.00
_cell.angle_beta   90.00
_cell.angle_gamma   90.00
#
_symmetry.space_group_name_H-M   'P 1'
#
loop_
_entity.id
_entity.type
_entity.pdbx_description
1 polymer ?
#
loop_
_entity_poly.entity_id
_entity_poly.type
_entity_poly.pdbx_seq_one_letter_code
_entity_poly.pdbx_strand_id
1 'polypeptide(L)'
;MTNFIIRRLIQSFVLLFFVSILIYVIVNIVPGGPFDMLKLSNPRLGQSHIDRLNALLDLDKPLLPGQYCPKIGGVQEPCRFDQGRYLRWLGRLIHGDLGQSWTLKPGTPVLELIWGRLGYTVLLMGLSLFLAILLAVPIGIYSAVKQYSVADYFVTAFAFFGQSMPTFWTGLMAIAIFSVALGWFPTSGVRIAGSEGDIVEALGRILTFGRAYPELAGKELSSIVDGLNHMALPTLVLTYFNMAAWVRYTRSSMLEVLRQDYIRTARAKGMRERVVIFKHGLRNALIPLITILALSLPVLFAGAIITETIFSWPGMGRMNIDAIANVDWPVVQGLLVIEAFLVIFANLMADVLYAVVDPRIQYG
;
A
#
# COMPACT_ATOMS: atom_id res chain seq x y z
N MET A 1 -13.28 -26.89 0.21
CA MET A 1 -12.38 -25.91 -0.44
C MET A 1 -13.07 -25.18 -1.61
N THR A 2 -13.59 -25.88 -2.64
CA THR A 2 -14.20 -25.23 -3.81
C THR A 2 -15.39 -24.32 -3.45
N ASN A 3 -16.33 -24.79 -2.65
CA ASN A 3 -17.50 -23.99 -2.21
C ASN A 3 -17.09 -22.77 -1.38
N PHE A 4 -16.05 -22.89 -0.57
CA PHE A 4 -15.49 -21.77 0.19
C PHE A 4 -14.92 -20.70 -0.73
N ILE A 5 -14.09 -21.09 -1.71
CA ILE A 5 -13.48 -20.16 -2.68
C ILE A 5 -14.58 -19.47 -3.51
N ILE A 6 -15.58 -20.21 -3.99
CA ILE A 6 -16.70 -19.65 -4.77
C ILE A 6 -17.46 -18.61 -3.92
N ARG A 7 -17.81 -18.95 -2.67
CA ARG A 7 -18.51 -18.03 -1.76
C ARG A 7 -17.69 -16.75 -1.51
N ARG A 8 -16.37 -16.89 -1.31
CA ARG A 8 -15.46 -15.75 -1.11
C ARG A 8 -15.34 -14.89 -2.36
N LEU A 9 -15.28 -15.50 -3.55
CA LEU A 9 -15.27 -14.76 -4.82
C LEU A 9 -16.57 -13.97 -5.02
N ILE A 10 -17.73 -14.57 -4.75
CA ILE A 10 -19.02 -13.87 -4.84
C ILE A 10 -19.05 -12.68 -3.84
N GLN A 11 -18.64 -12.90 -2.60
CA GLN A 11 -18.57 -11.85 -1.59
C GLN A 11 -17.63 -10.72 -2.01
N SER A 12 -16.47 -11.05 -2.56
CA SER A 12 -15.49 -10.07 -3.08
C SER A 12 -16.07 -9.23 -4.22
N PHE A 13 -16.80 -9.87 -5.14
CA PHE A 13 -17.45 -9.16 -6.24
C PHE A 13 -18.53 -8.20 -5.76
N VAL A 14 -19.39 -8.65 -4.84
CA VAL A 14 -20.43 -7.80 -4.22
C VAL A 14 -19.79 -6.62 -3.48
N LEU A 15 -18.73 -6.89 -2.72
CA LEU A 15 -17.99 -5.84 -2.00
C LEU A 15 -17.38 -4.82 -2.97
N LEU A 16 -16.72 -5.27 -4.05
CA LEU A 16 -16.16 -4.38 -5.08
C LEU A 16 -17.24 -3.48 -5.70
N PHE A 17 -18.43 -4.02 -5.96
CA PHE A 17 -19.54 -3.25 -6.47
C PHE A 17 -19.94 -2.12 -5.52
N PHE A 18 -20.16 -2.41 -4.22
CA PHE A 18 -20.52 -1.38 -3.24
C PHE A 18 -19.37 -0.37 -3.02
N VAL A 19 -18.15 -0.83 -3.00
CA VAL A 19 -16.96 0.05 -2.88
C VAL A 19 -16.87 0.97 -4.10
N SER A 20 -17.17 0.49 -5.31
CA SER A 20 -17.17 1.35 -6.51
C SER A 20 -18.21 2.47 -6.42
N ILE A 21 -19.40 2.19 -5.89
CA ILE A 21 -20.43 3.22 -5.63
C ILE A 21 -19.91 4.23 -4.63
N LEU A 22 -19.35 3.76 -3.51
CA LEU A 22 -18.83 4.62 -2.45
C LEU A 22 -17.73 5.54 -2.95
N ILE A 23 -16.72 5.00 -3.64
CA ILE A 23 -15.63 5.77 -4.23
C ILE A 23 -16.19 6.84 -5.17
N TYR A 24 -17.08 6.43 -6.07
CA TYR A 24 -17.64 7.36 -7.04
C TYR A 24 -18.43 8.49 -6.38
N VAL A 25 -19.25 8.17 -5.38
CA VAL A 25 -20.05 9.15 -4.65
C VAL A 25 -19.15 10.10 -3.86
N ILE A 26 -18.18 9.58 -3.10
CA ILE A 26 -17.26 10.42 -2.31
C ILE A 26 -16.52 11.42 -3.19
N VAL A 27 -15.90 10.95 -4.27
CA VAL A 27 -15.12 11.82 -5.16
C VAL A 27 -16.00 12.88 -5.85
N ASN A 28 -17.27 12.56 -6.15
CA ASN A 28 -18.16 13.52 -6.80
C ASN A 28 -18.93 14.45 -5.83
N ILE A 29 -18.92 14.19 -4.53
CA ILE A 29 -19.50 15.08 -3.50
C ILE A 29 -18.51 16.18 -3.11
N VAL A 30 -17.21 15.93 -3.23
CA VAL A 30 -16.18 16.93 -2.87
C VAL A 30 -16.37 18.17 -3.76
N PRO A 31 -16.60 19.35 -3.16
CA PRO A 31 -16.71 20.59 -3.93
C PRO A 31 -15.37 20.96 -4.54
N GLY A 32 -15.39 21.40 -5.79
CA GLY A 32 -14.20 21.77 -6.55
C GLY A 32 -14.03 20.89 -7.78
N GLY A 33 -14.42 21.42 -8.93
CA GLY A 33 -14.12 20.79 -10.24
C GLY A 33 -12.69 21.10 -10.66
N PRO A 34 -12.13 20.35 -11.62
CA PRO A 34 -10.77 20.59 -12.15
C PRO A 34 -10.62 22.00 -12.73
N PHE A 35 -11.74 22.62 -13.10
CA PHE A 35 -11.76 23.96 -13.71
C PHE A 35 -12.00 25.09 -12.70
N ASP A 36 -12.36 24.79 -11.44
CA ASP A 36 -12.51 25.81 -10.40
C ASP A 36 -11.15 26.41 -10.02
N MET A 37 -10.11 25.58 -9.96
CA MET A 37 -8.73 26.05 -9.81
C MET A 37 -8.26 26.89 -11.02
N LEU A 38 -8.64 26.48 -12.22
CA LEU A 38 -8.35 27.25 -13.45
C LEU A 38 -9.03 28.62 -13.42
N LYS A 39 -10.24 28.71 -12.88
CA LYS A 39 -10.98 29.96 -12.69
C LYS A 39 -10.32 30.87 -11.64
N LEU A 40 -9.80 30.27 -10.56
CA LEU A 40 -9.07 31.01 -9.52
C LEU A 40 -7.73 31.57 -10.05
N SER A 41 -7.01 30.78 -10.87
CA SER A 41 -5.73 31.20 -11.45
C SER A 41 -5.91 32.17 -12.65
N ASN A 42 -7.07 32.15 -13.33
CA ASN A 42 -7.34 33.00 -14.46
C ASN A 42 -8.78 33.57 -14.43
N PRO A 43 -9.03 34.64 -13.63
CA PRO A 43 -10.36 35.23 -13.47
C PRO A 43 -11.02 35.75 -14.75
N ARG A 44 -10.25 35.88 -15.85
CA ARG A 44 -10.76 36.32 -17.16
C ARG A 44 -11.44 35.20 -17.95
N LEU A 45 -11.35 33.94 -17.50
CA LEU A 45 -12.10 32.85 -18.13
C LEU A 45 -13.58 32.99 -17.83
N GLY A 46 -14.34 33.28 -18.90
CA GLY A 46 -15.80 33.41 -18.84
C GLY A 46 -16.47 32.07 -18.41
N GLN A 47 -17.60 32.16 -17.71
CA GLN A 47 -18.38 31.01 -17.27
C GLN A 47 -18.73 30.08 -18.46
N SER A 48 -19.02 30.64 -19.64
CA SER A 48 -19.31 29.86 -20.86
C SER A 48 -18.15 28.93 -21.30
N HIS A 49 -16.89 29.30 -21.00
CA HIS A 49 -15.73 28.45 -21.27
C HIS A 49 -15.69 27.25 -20.32
N ILE A 50 -15.95 27.49 -19.04
CA ILE A 50 -16.00 26.44 -17.99
C ILE A 50 -17.15 25.47 -18.25
N ASP A 51 -18.31 26.00 -18.69
CA ASP A 51 -19.47 25.16 -19.04
C ASP A 51 -19.15 24.23 -20.22
N ARG A 52 -18.41 24.72 -21.23
CA ARG A 52 -17.93 23.89 -22.34
C ARG A 52 -16.95 22.80 -21.88
N LEU A 53 -16.01 23.15 -21.00
CA LEU A 53 -15.04 22.19 -20.46
C LEU A 53 -15.76 21.13 -19.60
N ASN A 54 -16.73 21.52 -18.78
CA ASN A 54 -17.56 20.59 -18.03
C ASN A 54 -18.36 19.66 -18.95
N ALA A 55 -18.89 20.17 -20.04
CA ALA A 55 -19.61 19.36 -21.02
C ALA A 55 -18.70 18.36 -21.76
N LEU A 56 -17.45 18.73 -22.05
CA LEU A 56 -16.44 17.85 -22.65
C LEU A 56 -16.07 16.67 -21.76
N LEU A 57 -16.07 16.87 -20.45
CA LEU A 57 -15.76 15.83 -19.47
C LEU A 57 -17.01 15.15 -18.87
N ASP A 58 -18.19 15.43 -19.42
CA ASP A 58 -19.47 14.92 -18.91
C ASP A 58 -19.83 15.35 -17.49
N LEU A 59 -19.16 16.36 -16.92
CA LEU A 59 -19.34 16.80 -15.55
C LEU A 59 -20.66 17.51 -15.29
N ASP A 60 -21.30 18.00 -16.35
CA ASP A 60 -22.61 18.64 -16.35
C ASP A 60 -23.78 17.63 -16.31
N LYS A 61 -23.53 16.34 -16.57
CA LYS A 61 -24.55 15.31 -16.62
C LYS A 61 -24.91 14.78 -15.21
N PRO A 62 -26.14 14.22 -15.03
CA PRO A 62 -26.55 13.69 -13.72
C PRO A 62 -25.67 12.53 -13.26
N LEU A 63 -25.51 12.37 -11.95
CA LEU A 63 -24.75 11.27 -11.34
C LEU A 63 -25.39 9.91 -11.63
N LEU A 64 -26.71 9.83 -11.49
CA LEU A 64 -27.54 8.64 -11.69
C LEU A 64 -28.36 8.77 -12.97
N PRO A 65 -28.89 7.66 -13.51
CA PRO A 65 -29.81 7.71 -14.64
C PRO A 65 -30.98 8.65 -14.40
N GLY A 66 -31.27 9.52 -15.32
CA GLY A 66 -32.34 10.50 -15.15
C GLY A 66 -32.51 11.44 -16.33
N GLN A 67 -33.43 12.38 -16.17
CA GLN A 67 -33.68 13.41 -17.15
C GLN A 67 -32.59 14.48 -17.06
N TYR A 68 -31.99 14.77 -18.17
CA TYR A 68 -30.92 15.77 -18.31
C TYR A 68 -31.31 16.84 -19.35
N CYS A 69 -31.22 18.07 -18.95
CA CYS A 69 -31.53 19.25 -19.77
C CYS A 69 -30.26 20.08 -19.94
N PRO A 70 -29.47 19.88 -21.00
CA PRO A 70 -28.22 20.58 -21.18
C PRO A 70 -28.42 22.08 -21.35
N LYS A 71 -27.49 22.88 -20.78
CA LYS A 71 -27.37 24.32 -21.08
C LYS A 71 -26.03 24.52 -21.78
N ILE A 72 -26.05 24.84 -23.08
CA ILE A 72 -24.86 25.08 -23.85
C ILE A 72 -24.85 26.56 -24.24
N GLY A 73 -23.84 27.30 -23.78
CA GLY A 73 -23.72 28.73 -24.08
C GLY A 73 -24.87 29.61 -23.56
N GLY A 74 -25.56 29.19 -22.47
CA GLY A 74 -26.69 29.89 -21.88
C GLY A 74 -28.06 29.54 -22.50
N VAL A 75 -28.10 28.73 -23.54
CA VAL A 75 -29.36 28.24 -24.17
C VAL A 75 -29.70 26.87 -23.64
N GLN A 76 -30.93 26.69 -23.20
CA GLN A 76 -31.42 25.40 -22.71
C GLN A 76 -31.83 24.51 -23.89
N GLU A 77 -31.18 23.34 -24.02
CA GLU A 77 -31.55 22.36 -25.05
C GLU A 77 -32.71 21.46 -24.56
N PRO A 78 -33.36 20.72 -25.46
CA PRO A 78 -34.42 19.77 -25.10
C PRO A 78 -33.91 18.73 -24.10
N CYS A 79 -34.72 18.46 -23.07
CA CYS A 79 -34.41 17.47 -22.05
C CYS A 79 -34.41 16.06 -22.67
N ARG A 80 -33.40 15.27 -22.35
CA ARG A 80 -33.27 13.88 -22.80
C ARG A 80 -32.96 12.97 -21.60
N PHE A 81 -33.25 11.69 -21.73
CA PHE A 81 -32.84 10.69 -20.73
C PHE A 81 -31.34 10.44 -20.85
N ASP A 82 -30.63 10.50 -19.75
CA ASP A 82 -29.21 10.16 -19.66
C ASP A 82 -28.98 8.99 -18.70
N GLN A 83 -28.05 8.10 -19.05
CA GLN A 83 -27.71 6.92 -18.24
C GLN A 83 -26.99 7.28 -16.93
N GLY A 84 -26.57 8.54 -16.79
CA GLY A 84 -25.82 9.00 -15.65
C GLY A 84 -24.30 8.73 -15.75
N ARG A 85 -23.54 9.56 -15.06
CA ARG A 85 -22.07 9.50 -15.06
C ARG A 85 -21.53 8.22 -14.44
N TYR A 86 -22.17 7.74 -13.37
CA TYR A 86 -21.73 6.53 -12.69
C TYR A 86 -21.76 5.29 -13.58
N LEU A 87 -22.85 5.03 -14.30
CA LEU A 87 -22.94 3.83 -15.15
C LEU A 87 -21.97 3.87 -16.32
N ARG A 88 -21.72 5.07 -16.90
CA ARG A 88 -20.70 5.24 -17.93
C ARG A 88 -19.28 5.00 -17.38
N TRP A 89 -18.99 5.53 -16.21
CA TRP A 89 -17.72 5.30 -15.54
C TRP A 89 -17.55 3.82 -15.20
N LEU A 90 -18.57 3.17 -14.63
CA LEU A 90 -18.54 1.73 -14.31
C LEU A 90 -18.34 0.87 -15.57
N GLY A 91 -19.00 1.23 -16.68
CA GLY A 91 -18.81 0.56 -17.97
C GLY A 91 -17.36 0.66 -18.47
N ARG A 92 -16.72 1.83 -18.39
CA ARG A 92 -15.29 1.99 -18.72
C ARG A 92 -14.40 1.18 -17.78
N LEU A 93 -14.68 1.24 -16.48
CA LEU A 93 -13.94 0.49 -15.45
C LEU A 93 -13.94 -1.02 -15.72
N ILE A 94 -15.07 -1.60 -16.08
CA ILE A 94 -15.18 -3.06 -16.39
C ILE A 94 -14.32 -3.42 -17.62
N HIS A 95 -14.09 -2.49 -18.54
CA HIS A 95 -13.20 -2.68 -19.69
C HIS A 95 -11.74 -2.30 -19.40
N GLY A 96 -11.40 -1.99 -18.13
CA GLY A 96 -10.04 -1.63 -17.73
C GLY A 96 -9.64 -0.18 -18.03
N ASP A 97 -10.58 0.66 -18.46
CA ASP A 97 -10.34 2.08 -18.68
C ASP A 97 -10.63 2.89 -17.41
N LEU A 98 -9.58 3.34 -16.75
CA LEU A 98 -9.63 4.21 -15.57
C LEU A 98 -9.70 5.71 -15.92
N GLY A 99 -9.74 6.04 -17.21
CA GLY A 99 -9.68 7.40 -17.71
C GLY A 99 -8.25 7.93 -17.85
N GLN A 100 -8.15 9.25 -18.05
CA GLN A 100 -6.88 9.96 -18.24
C GLN A 100 -6.70 11.00 -17.14
N SER A 101 -5.43 11.23 -16.76
CA SER A 101 -5.05 12.29 -15.82
C SER A 101 -5.41 13.66 -16.40
N TRP A 102 -5.97 14.52 -15.56
CA TRP A 102 -6.34 15.89 -15.93
C TRP A 102 -5.25 16.91 -15.66
N THR A 103 -4.52 16.74 -14.56
CA THR A 103 -3.61 17.77 -14.02
C THR A 103 -2.19 17.29 -13.77
N LEU A 104 -1.99 16.10 -13.19
CA LEU A 104 -0.66 15.58 -12.88
C LEU A 104 0.17 15.31 -14.12
N LYS A 105 -0.41 14.64 -15.11
CA LYS A 105 0.20 14.35 -16.40
C LYS A 105 -0.89 14.29 -17.48
N PRO A 106 -1.36 15.46 -17.93
CA PRO A 106 -2.54 15.57 -18.77
C PRO A 106 -2.51 14.65 -20.01
N GLY A 107 -3.62 13.92 -20.22
CA GLY A 107 -3.76 13.00 -21.34
C GLY A 107 -3.10 11.62 -21.17
N THR A 108 -2.37 11.39 -20.06
CA THR A 108 -1.78 10.07 -19.79
C THR A 108 -2.83 9.15 -19.16
N PRO A 109 -2.96 7.87 -19.61
CA PRO A 109 -3.84 6.90 -19.01
C PRO A 109 -3.53 6.70 -17.53
N VAL A 110 -4.56 6.73 -16.66
CA VAL A 110 -4.42 6.58 -15.22
C VAL A 110 -3.78 5.25 -14.86
N LEU A 111 -4.13 4.19 -15.58
CA LEU A 111 -3.56 2.86 -15.35
C LEU A 111 -2.03 2.83 -15.54
N GLU A 112 -1.51 3.55 -16.54
CA GLU A 112 -0.05 3.68 -16.79
C GLU A 112 0.64 4.39 -15.62
N LEU A 113 0.04 5.46 -15.09
CA LEU A 113 0.57 6.18 -13.93
C LEU A 113 0.62 5.29 -12.70
N ILE A 114 -0.42 4.49 -12.46
CA ILE A 114 -0.50 3.56 -11.32
C ILE A 114 0.57 2.47 -11.45
N TRP A 115 0.70 1.83 -12.61
CA TRP A 115 1.73 0.80 -12.84
C TRP A 115 3.14 1.35 -12.63
N GLY A 116 3.41 2.57 -13.07
CA GLY A 116 4.70 3.24 -12.84
C GLY A 116 5.01 3.51 -11.36
N ARG A 117 4.00 3.48 -10.46
CA ARG A 117 4.15 3.79 -9.04
C ARG A 117 4.04 2.55 -8.13
N LEU A 118 3.28 1.56 -8.56
CA LEU A 118 3.03 0.34 -7.79
C LEU A 118 4.32 -0.37 -7.37
N GLY A 119 5.28 -0.50 -8.28
CA GLY A 119 6.57 -1.15 -8.03
C GLY A 119 7.34 -0.51 -6.87
N TYR A 120 7.34 0.81 -6.77
CA TYR A 120 8.00 1.54 -5.68
C TYR A 120 7.34 1.30 -4.32
N THR A 121 6.01 1.33 -4.27
CA THR A 121 5.25 1.03 -3.05
C THR A 121 5.49 -0.40 -2.58
N VAL A 122 5.36 -1.38 -3.49
CA VAL A 122 5.55 -2.80 -3.15
C VAL A 122 6.98 -3.08 -2.70
N LEU A 123 7.97 -2.48 -3.34
CA LEU A 123 9.37 -2.63 -2.95
C LEU A 123 9.64 -2.06 -1.55
N LEU A 124 9.20 -0.83 -1.28
CA LEU A 124 9.40 -0.18 0.01
C LEU A 124 8.67 -0.90 1.14
N MET A 125 7.37 -1.16 0.97
CA MET A 125 6.54 -1.80 1.97
C MET A 125 6.92 -3.27 2.16
N GLY A 126 7.17 -4.00 1.09
CA GLY A 126 7.56 -5.40 1.12
C GLY A 126 8.90 -5.61 1.81
N LEU A 127 9.91 -4.79 1.49
CA LEU A 127 11.22 -4.89 2.14
C LEU A 127 11.13 -4.50 3.62
N SER A 128 10.39 -3.45 3.96
CA SER A 128 10.24 -3.04 5.36
C SER A 128 9.52 -4.10 6.19
N LEU A 129 8.47 -4.74 5.66
CA LEU A 129 7.77 -5.84 6.33
C LEU A 129 8.68 -7.07 6.48
N PHE A 130 9.41 -7.43 5.42
CA PHE A 130 10.37 -8.54 5.47
C PHE A 130 11.42 -8.34 6.55
N LEU A 131 12.05 -7.17 6.59
CA LEU A 131 13.06 -6.83 7.61
C LEU A 131 12.44 -6.78 9.01
N ALA A 132 11.23 -6.24 9.14
CA ALA A 132 10.51 -6.20 10.41
C ALA A 132 10.31 -7.61 10.98
N ILE A 133 9.84 -8.55 10.18
CA ILE A 133 9.61 -9.94 10.59
C ILE A 133 10.95 -10.63 10.88
N LEU A 134 11.94 -10.45 10.01
CA LEU A 134 13.27 -11.04 10.16
C LEU A 134 13.92 -10.67 11.49
N LEU A 135 13.75 -9.42 11.92
CA LEU A 135 14.28 -8.94 13.21
C LEU A 135 13.36 -9.24 14.38
N ALA A 136 12.05 -9.05 14.21
CA ALA A 136 11.07 -9.16 15.28
C ALA A 136 10.92 -10.60 15.79
N VAL A 137 10.95 -11.61 14.91
CA VAL A 137 10.75 -13.00 15.31
C VAL A 137 11.86 -13.48 16.26
N PRO A 138 13.16 -13.34 15.95
CA PRO A 138 14.21 -13.72 16.90
C PRO A 138 14.16 -12.93 18.21
N ILE A 139 13.91 -11.61 18.14
CA ILE A 139 13.80 -10.75 19.32
C ILE A 139 12.62 -11.16 20.19
N GLY A 140 11.44 -11.42 19.60
CA GLY A 140 10.25 -11.85 20.30
C GLY A 140 10.39 -13.24 20.96
N ILE A 141 11.06 -14.19 20.28
CA ILE A 141 11.40 -15.50 20.86
C ILE A 141 12.32 -15.31 22.07
N TYR A 142 13.39 -14.52 21.91
CA TYR A 142 14.32 -14.26 22.98
C TYR A 142 13.64 -13.63 24.20
N SER A 143 12.81 -12.62 23.98
CA SER A 143 12.01 -11.94 25.01
C SER A 143 11.05 -12.90 25.71
N ALA A 144 10.40 -13.81 24.99
CA ALA A 144 9.51 -14.83 25.58
C ALA A 144 10.25 -15.86 26.43
N VAL A 145 11.42 -16.33 25.97
CA VAL A 145 12.23 -17.33 26.67
C VAL A 145 12.88 -16.74 27.93
N LYS A 146 13.30 -15.48 27.88
CA LYS A 146 13.92 -14.74 29.01
C LYS A 146 12.93 -13.77 29.66
N GLN A 147 11.69 -14.22 29.86
CA GLN A 147 10.62 -13.42 30.47
C GLN A 147 11.08 -12.75 31.77
N TYR A 148 10.69 -11.48 31.98
CA TYR A 148 11.03 -10.66 33.14
C TYR A 148 12.53 -10.34 33.31
N SER A 149 13.38 -10.65 32.35
CA SER A 149 14.78 -10.20 32.34
C SER A 149 14.88 -8.72 31.94
N VAL A 150 16.03 -8.11 32.26
CA VAL A 150 16.33 -6.73 31.83
C VAL A 150 16.20 -6.57 30.31
N ALA A 151 16.63 -7.57 29.55
CA ALA A 151 16.50 -7.58 28.11
C ALA A 151 15.03 -7.61 27.65
N ASP A 152 14.16 -8.39 28.32
CA ASP A 152 12.72 -8.41 28.01
C ASP A 152 12.06 -7.07 28.29
N TYR A 153 12.40 -6.41 29.39
CA TYR A 153 11.92 -5.07 29.67
C TYR A 153 12.40 -4.04 28.64
N PHE A 154 13.68 -4.10 28.26
CA PHE A 154 14.23 -3.21 27.26
C PHE A 154 13.55 -3.40 25.88
N VAL A 155 13.42 -4.64 25.42
CA VAL A 155 12.73 -4.98 24.16
C VAL A 155 11.28 -4.49 24.19
N THR A 156 10.61 -4.72 25.31
CA THR A 156 9.21 -4.31 25.46
C THR A 156 9.08 -2.78 25.46
N ALA A 157 9.92 -2.08 26.22
CA ALA A 157 9.94 -0.61 26.25
C ALA A 157 10.25 -0.02 24.86
N PHE A 158 11.24 -0.58 24.17
CA PHE A 158 11.62 -0.17 22.81
C PHE A 158 10.49 -0.38 21.80
N ALA A 159 9.77 -1.51 21.89
CA ALA A 159 8.61 -1.79 21.04
C ALA A 159 7.44 -0.83 21.34
N PHE A 160 7.14 -0.54 22.62
CA PHE A 160 6.11 0.41 22.97
C PHE A 160 6.46 1.84 22.52
N PHE A 161 7.72 2.24 22.69
CA PHE A 161 8.18 3.55 22.24
C PHE A 161 7.99 3.71 20.73
N GLY A 162 8.42 2.71 19.92
CA GLY A 162 8.25 2.73 18.47
C GLY A 162 6.79 2.83 18.02
N GLN A 163 5.88 2.19 18.76
CA GLN A 163 4.46 2.21 18.43
C GLN A 163 3.74 3.49 18.89
N SER A 164 4.27 4.15 19.92
CA SER A 164 3.70 5.40 20.47
C SER A 164 4.09 6.63 19.66
N MET A 165 5.19 6.57 18.90
CA MET A 165 5.67 7.70 18.10
C MET A 165 4.91 7.79 16.78
N PRO A 166 4.42 9.00 16.41
CA PRO A 166 3.84 9.21 15.09
C PRO A 166 4.88 8.93 13.99
N THR A 167 4.49 8.19 12.93
CA THR A 167 5.40 7.81 11.83
C THR A 167 6.01 9.02 11.13
N PHE A 168 5.25 10.10 10.97
CA PHE A 168 5.76 11.34 10.38
C PHE A 168 6.87 11.97 11.23
N TRP A 169 6.72 12.00 12.54
CA TRP A 169 7.71 12.54 13.46
C TRP A 169 8.99 11.70 13.44
N THR A 170 8.85 10.38 13.50
CA THR A 170 9.98 9.45 13.42
C THR A 170 10.73 9.63 12.09
N GLY A 171 10.01 9.79 10.98
CA GLY A 171 10.60 10.04 9.66
C GLY A 171 11.40 11.35 9.62
N LEU A 172 10.82 12.46 10.11
CA LEU A 172 11.50 13.75 10.16
C LEU A 172 12.72 13.73 11.08
N MET A 173 12.64 13.09 12.26
CA MET A 173 13.79 12.93 13.17
C MET A 173 14.87 12.05 12.53
N ALA A 174 14.51 11.00 11.82
CA ALA A 174 15.45 10.16 11.10
C ALA A 174 16.20 10.97 10.02
N ILE A 175 15.51 11.80 9.24
CA ILE A 175 16.14 12.72 8.27
C ILE A 175 17.09 13.70 8.99
N ALA A 176 16.61 14.36 10.05
CA ALA A 176 17.41 15.36 10.77
C ALA A 176 18.71 14.74 11.34
N ILE A 177 18.64 13.55 11.93
CA ILE A 177 19.78 12.89 12.55
C ILE A 177 20.68 12.23 11.51
N PHE A 178 20.12 11.31 10.71
CA PHE A 178 20.94 10.42 9.87
C PHE A 178 21.28 11.02 8.52
N SER A 179 20.46 11.91 7.97
CA SER A 179 20.77 12.57 6.70
C SER A 179 21.47 13.91 6.90
N VAL A 180 20.91 14.80 7.74
CA VAL A 180 21.43 16.17 7.87
C VAL A 180 22.62 16.23 8.82
N ALA A 181 22.52 15.68 10.04
CA ALA A 181 23.58 15.80 11.04
C ALA A 181 24.75 14.84 10.78
N LEU A 182 24.45 13.57 10.41
CA LEU A 182 25.47 12.54 10.20
C LEU A 182 25.89 12.35 8.73
N GLY A 183 25.07 12.78 7.78
CA GLY A 183 25.36 12.64 6.35
C GLY A 183 25.39 11.17 5.85
N TRP A 184 24.76 10.24 6.57
CA TRP A 184 24.82 8.81 6.24
C TRP A 184 23.92 8.43 5.09
N PHE A 185 22.76 9.06 4.96
CA PHE A 185 21.76 8.75 3.96
C PHE A 185 21.26 10.00 3.24
N PRO A 186 20.77 9.88 1.99
CA PRO A 186 20.08 10.96 1.31
C PRO A 186 18.82 11.41 2.08
N THR A 187 18.45 12.66 1.95
CA THR A 187 17.26 13.22 2.63
C THR A 187 15.96 12.80 1.98
N SER A 188 15.96 12.57 0.64
CA SER A 188 14.73 12.30 -0.12
C SER A 188 15.04 11.80 -1.53
N GLY A 189 13.99 11.31 -2.24
CA GLY A 189 14.07 10.89 -3.63
C GLY A 189 14.39 9.42 -3.81
N VAL A 190 14.73 9.03 -5.05
CA VAL A 190 15.04 7.63 -5.43
C VAL A 190 16.38 7.49 -6.12
N ARG A 191 17.04 8.60 -6.45
CA ARG A 191 18.32 8.64 -7.14
C ARG A 191 19.02 9.98 -6.96
N ILE A 192 20.34 9.99 -7.17
CA ILE A 192 21.11 11.22 -7.28
C ILE A 192 20.78 11.91 -8.60
N ALA A 193 20.66 13.23 -8.60
CA ALA A 193 20.41 14.01 -9.80
C ALA A 193 21.49 13.72 -10.88
N GLY A 194 21.07 13.31 -12.07
CA GLY A 194 21.97 12.98 -13.18
C GLY A 194 22.33 11.49 -13.30
N SER A 195 21.90 10.61 -12.38
CA SER A 195 22.05 9.15 -12.57
C SER A 195 21.06 8.61 -13.61
N GLU A 196 21.51 7.63 -14.43
CA GLU A 196 20.67 6.95 -15.42
C GLU A 196 19.90 5.80 -14.76
N GLY A 197 18.56 5.77 -14.93
CA GLY A 197 17.69 4.75 -14.38
C GLY A 197 17.38 4.91 -12.88
N ASP A 198 16.47 4.10 -12.38
CA ASP A 198 16.15 4.00 -10.96
C ASP A 198 16.08 2.54 -10.51
N ILE A 199 15.91 2.33 -9.19
CA ILE A 199 15.99 0.99 -8.59
C ILE A 199 14.92 0.04 -9.14
N VAL A 200 13.71 0.51 -9.44
CA VAL A 200 12.61 -0.35 -9.92
C VAL A 200 12.85 -0.77 -11.36
N GLU A 201 13.29 0.18 -12.20
CA GLU A 201 13.68 -0.13 -13.58
C GLU A 201 14.92 -1.03 -13.64
N ALA A 202 15.94 -0.75 -12.83
CA ALA A 202 17.18 -1.54 -12.78
C ALA A 202 16.90 -3.00 -12.35
N LEU A 203 16.09 -3.19 -11.29
CA LEU A 203 15.66 -4.52 -10.88
C LEU A 203 14.84 -5.23 -11.97
N GLY A 204 13.91 -4.52 -12.62
CA GLY A 204 13.13 -5.06 -13.73
C GLY A 204 14.01 -5.52 -14.88
N ARG A 205 15.01 -4.74 -15.30
CA ARG A 205 15.96 -5.09 -16.36
C ARG A 205 16.84 -6.26 -15.98
N ILE A 206 17.36 -6.32 -14.77
CA ILE A 206 18.16 -7.47 -14.29
C ILE A 206 17.33 -8.75 -14.27
N LEU A 207 16.10 -8.70 -13.75
CA LEU A 207 15.23 -9.87 -13.69
C LEU A 207 14.84 -10.38 -15.10
N THR A 208 14.68 -9.46 -16.05
CA THR A 208 14.25 -9.80 -17.41
C THR A 208 15.41 -10.17 -18.33
N PHE A 209 16.52 -9.43 -18.28
CA PHE A 209 17.62 -9.51 -19.25
C PHE A 209 19.00 -9.76 -18.65
N GLY A 210 19.16 -9.75 -17.31
CA GLY A 210 20.48 -9.78 -16.66
C GLY A 210 21.34 -11.01 -16.97
N ARG A 211 20.73 -12.12 -17.39
CA ARG A 211 21.46 -13.31 -17.86
C ARG A 211 21.98 -13.20 -19.29
N ALA A 212 21.37 -12.34 -20.11
CA ALA A 212 21.71 -12.24 -21.54
C ALA A 212 22.76 -11.15 -21.83
N TYR A 213 22.91 -10.14 -20.96
CA TYR A 213 23.79 -8.99 -21.19
C TYR A 213 24.55 -8.58 -19.92
N PRO A 214 25.70 -9.25 -19.61
CA PRO A 214 26.50 -8.96 -18.40
C PRO A 214 27.06 -7.54 -18.32
N GLU A 215 27.32 -6.89 -19.48
CA GLU A 215 27.84 -5.51 -19.50
C GLU A 215 26.82 -4.47 -19.04
N LEU A 216 25.51 -4.72 -19.24
CA LEU A 216 24.44 -3.87 -18.71
C LEU A 216 24.33 -4.01 -17.18
N ALA A 217 24.71 -5.17 -16.63
CA ALA A 217 24.61 -5.43 -15.20
C ALA A 217 25.47 -4.46 -14.34
N GLY A 218 26.58 -3.95 -14.86
CA GLY A 218 27.45 -3.03 -14.14
C GLY A 218 26.83 -1.63 -13.96
N LYS A 219 26.16 -1.09 -14.99
CA LYS A 219 25.44 0.18 -14.93
C LYS A 219 24.17 0.08 -14.06
N GLU A 220 23.43 -1.02 -14.22
CA GLU A 220 22.24 -1.27 -13.42
C GLU A 220 22.58 -1.47 -11.93
N LEU A 221 23.74 -2.07 -11.62
CA LEU A 221 24.19 -2.25 -10.25
C LEU A 221 24.44 -0.91 -9.54
N SER A 222 25.00 0.09 -10.21
CA SER A 222 25.19 1.43 -9.64
C SER A 222 23.84 2.10 -9.33
N SER A 223 22.84 1.95 -10.21
CA SER A 223 21.49 2.46 -10.00
C SER A 223 20.78 1.75 -8.85
N ILE A 224 21.01 0.44 -8.67
CA ILE A 224 20.49 -0.31 -7.52
C ILE A 224 21.13 0.15 -6.21
N VAL A 225 22.46 0.32 -6.17
CA VAL A 225 23.16 0.78 -4.97
C VAL A 225 22.69 2.18 -4.57
N ASP A 226 22.55 3.08 -5.54
CA ASP A 226 22.03 4.44 -5.30
C ASP A 226 20.58 4.41 -4.81
N GLY A 227 19.73 3.63 -5.46
CA GLY A 227 18.34 3.43 -5.04
C GLY A 227 18.21 2.79 -3.66
N LEU A 228 19.08 1.83 -3.30
CA LEU A 228 19.12 1.25 -1.95
C LEU A 228 19.52 2.28 -0.90
N ASN A 229 20.46 3.18 -1.20
CA ASN A 229 20.82 4.28 -0.30
C ASN A 229 19.64 5.22 -0.04
N HIS A 230 18.90 5.59 -1.08
CA HIS A 230 17.72 6.45 -0.95
C HIS A 230 16.57 5.75 -0.23
N MET A 231 16.43 4.43 -0.43
CA MET A 231 15.38 3.62 0.19
C MET A 231 15.73 3.23 1.65
N ALA A 232 17.01 3.26 2.05
CA ALA A 232 17.45 2.75 3.34
C ALA A 232 16.72 3.42 4.51
N LEU A 233 16.70 4.75 4.55
CA LEU A 233 16.12 5.49 5.67
C LEU A 233 14.59 5.33 5.77
N PRO A 234 13.79 5.50 4.70
CA PRO A 234 12.35 5.22 4.76
C PRO A 234 12.05 3.74 5.10
N THR A 235 12.84 2.81 4.59
CA THR A 235 12.70 1.39 4.94
C THR A 235 12.97 1.14 6.42
N LEU A 236 14.02 1.72 7.00
CA LEU A 236 14.35 1.56 8.42
C LEU A 236 13.25 2.14 9.32
N VAL A 237 12.69 3.30 8.97
CA VAL A 237 11.59 3.91 9.72
C VAL A 237 10.34 3.01 9.70
N LEU A 238 9.95 2.50 8.54
CA LEU A 238 8.81 1.58 8.42
C LEU A 238 9.11 0.23 9.08
N THR A 239 10.34 -0.28 8.96
CA THR A 239 10.77 -1.51 9.63
C THR A 239 10.65 -1.37 11.14
N TYR A 240 11.12 -0.28 11.72
CA TYR A 240 11.03 -0.03 13.16
C TYR A 240 9.59 -0.01 13.64
N PHE A 241 8.71 0.70 12.93
CA PHE A 241 7.28 0.79 13.26
C PHE A 241 6.59 -0.58 13.19
N ASN A 242 6.79 -1.33 12.12
CA ASN A 242 6.23 -2.67 11.96
C ASN A 242 6.83 -3.66 12.97
N MET A 243 8.15 -3.62 13.19
CA MET A 243 8.86 -4.52 14.09
C MET A 243 8.30 -4.46 15.52
N ALA A 244 7.91 -3.27 16.00
CA ALA A 244 7.32 -3.10 17.33
C ALA A 244 6.07 -3.96 17.54
N ALA A 245 5.18 -4.03 16.54
CA ALA A 245 3.99 -4.88 16.58
C ALA A 245 4.36 -6.38 16.48
N TRP A 246 5.25 -6.73 15.54
CA TRP A 246 5.66 -8.13 15.31
C TRP A 246 6.42 -8.75 16.49
N VAL A 247 7.27 -7.99 17.19
CA VAL A 247 7.93 -8.45 18.44
C VAL A 247 6.89 -8.84 19.47
N ARG A 248 5.88 -7.98 19.68
CA ARG A 248 4.83 -8.24 20.66
C ARG A 248 3.98 -9.46 20.30
N TYR A 249 3.59 -9.60 19.03
CA TYR A 249 2.85 -10.77 18.55
C TYR A 249 3.65 -12.05 18.73
N THR A 250 4.92 -12.05 18.33
CA THR A 250 5.82 -13.22 18.48
C THR A 250 6.01 -13.58 19.94
N ARG A 251 6.26 -12.59 20.80
CA ARG A 251 6.41 -12.80 22.24
C ARG A 251 5.15 -13.41 22.86
N SER A 252 3.98 -12.85 22.55
CA SER A 252 2.70 -13.35 23.10
C SER A 252 2.42 -14.78 22.67
N SER A 253 2.54 -15.08 21.38
CA SER A 253 2.33 -16.42 20.83
C SER A 253 3.33 -17.45 21.40
N MET A 254 4.60 -17.08 21.54
CA MET A 254 5.61 -17.95 22.15
C MET A 254 5.33 -18.22 23.62
N LEU A 255 4.92 -17.21 24.41
CA LEU A 255 4.58 -17.40 25.83
C LEU A 255 3.39 -18.34 26.02
N GLU A 256 2.37 -18.23 25.16
CA GLU A 256 1.21 -19.12 25.17
C GLU A 256 1.63 -20.57 24.89
N VAL A 257 2.41 -20.78 23.84
CA VAL A 257 2.88 -22.11 23.43
C VAL A 257 3.82 -22.74 24.44
N LEU A 258 4.76 -21.98 25.03
CA LEU A 258 5.74 -22.50 25.99
C LEU A 258 5.11 -22.98 27.29
N ARG A 259 3.86 -22.61 27.58
CA ARG A 259 3.09 -23.06 28.76
C ARG A 259 2.30 -24.35 28.53
N GLN A 260 2.22 -24.87 27.29
CA GLN A 260 1.42 -26.03 26.91
C GLN A 260 2.02 -27.33 27.44
N ASP A 261 1.17 -28.33 27.70
CA ASP A 261 1.59 -29.60 28.30
C ASP A 261 2.55 -30.43 27.44
N TYR A 262 2.41 -30.34 26.10
CA TYR A 262 3.36 -31.03 25.22
C TYR A 262 4.78 -30.46 25.29
N ILE A 263 4.94 -29.18 25.63
CA ILE A 263 6.26 -28.58 25.93
C ILE A 263 6.82 -29.11 27.24
N ARG A 264 5.98 -29.22 28.29
CA ARG A 264 6.38 -29.83 29.56
C ARG A 264 6.81 -31.30 29.37
N THR A 265 6.05 -32.05 28.57
CA THR A 265 6.38 -33.43 28.23
C THR A 265 7.72 -33.54 27.49
N ALA A 266 7.98 -32.65 26.53
CA ALA A 266 9.23 -32.61 25.77
C ALA A 266 10.44 -32.37 26.73
N ARG A 267 10.29 -31.43 27.69
CA ARG A 267 11.31 -31.17 28.72
C ARG A 267 11.50 -32.37 29.65
N ALA A 268 10.41 -32.99 30.08
CA ALA A 268 10.47 -34.18 30.95
C ALA A 268 11.18 -35.38 30.30
N LYS A 269 11.10 -35.49 28.94
CA LYS A 269 11.86 -36.47 28.14
C LYS A 269 13.34 -36.13 27.99
N GLY A 270 13.86 -35.10 28.64
CA GLY A 270 15.28 -34.70 28.58
C GLY A 270 15.72 -34.06 27.25
N MET A 271 14.78 -33.55 26.45
CA MET A 271 15.15 -32.89 25.16
C MET A 271 15.93 -31.60 25.43
N ARG A 272 16.92 -31.32 24.58
CA ARG A 272 17.69 -30.08 24.65
C ARG A 272 16.76 -28.86 24.49
N GLU A 273 16.91 -27.82 25.31
CA GLU A 273 16.03 -26.65 25.35
C GLU A 273 15.90 -25.96 23.97
N ARG A 274 16.98 -25.90 23.18
CA ARG A 274 16.92 -25.39 21.79
C ARG A 274 15.93 -26.17 20.93
N VAL A 275 15.88 -27.48 21.06
CA VAL A 275 14.94 -28.33 20.28
C VAL A 275 13.51 -28.09 20.78
N VAL A 276 13.31 -27.95 22.08
CA VAL A 276 12.00 -27.63 22.69
C VAL A 276 11.50 -26.28 22.14
N ILE A 277 12.35 -25.24 22.14
CA ILE A 277 11.98 -23.89 21.70
C ILE A 277 11.71 -23.86 20.20
N PHE A 278 12.66 -24.30 19.36
CA PHE A 278 12.56 -24.10 17.91
C PHE A 278 11.69 -25.15 17.21
N LYS A 279 11.80 -26.43 17.58
CA LYS A 279 11.03 -27.51 16.92
C LYS A 279 9.62 -27.62 17.45
N HIS A 280 9.41 -27.50 18.75
CA HIS A 280 8.10 -27.69 19.38
C HIS A 280 7.41 -26.35 19.71
N GLY A 281 8.15 -25.34 20.16
CA GLY A 281 7.62 -24.02 20.50
C GLY A 281 7.33 -23.20 19.25
N LEU A 282 8.37 -22.81 18.51
CA LEU A 282 8.24 -21.89 17.37
C LEU A 282 7.31 -22.41 16.28
N ARG A 283 7.39 -23.70 15.96
CA ARG A 283 6.52 -24.29 14.91
C ARG A 283 5.02 -24.03 15.18
N ASN A 284 4.60 -24.15 16.43
CA ASN A 284 3.21 -23.92 16.81
C ASN A 284 2.91 -22.42 17.00
N ALA A 285 3.89 -21.65 17.48
CA ALA A 285 3.75 -20.19 17.60
C ALA A 285 3.70 -19.47 16.25
N LEU A 286 4.21 -20.08 15.18
CA LEU A 286 4.12 -19.51 13.83
C LEU A 286 2.69 -19.50 13.26
N ILE A 287 1.79 -20.37 13.72
CA ILE A 287 0.42 -20.45 13.17
C ILE A 287 -0.31 -19.10 13.30
N PRO A 288 -0.44 -18.47 14.48
CA PRO A 288 -1.04 -17.15 14.59
C PRO A 288 -0.25 -16.07 13.84
N LEU A 289 1.09 -16.19 13.79
CA LEU A 289 1.94 -15.22 13.09
C LEU A 289 1.73 -15.24 11.57
N ILE A 290 1.56 -16.43 10.98
CA ILE A 290 1.23 -16.57 9.54
C ILE A 290 -0.15 -15.95 9.26
N THR A 291 -1.11 -16.10 10.15
CA THR A 291 -2.42 -15.45 10.03
C THR A 291 -2.28 -13.92 10.02
N ILE A 292 -1.51 -13.36 10.96
CA ILE A 292 -1.27 -11.91 11.02
C ILE A 292 -0.51 -11.44 9.77
N LEU A 293 0.45 -12.22 9.28
CA LEU A 293 1.15 -11.93 8.04
C LEU A 293 0.19 -11.86 6.86
N ALA A 294 -0.68 -12.85 6.71
CA ALA A 294 -1.68 -12.87 5.64
C ALA A 294 -2.59 -11.63 5.69
N LEU A 295 -3.05 -11.24 6.89
CA LEU A 295 -3.84 -10.03 7.09
C LEU A 295 -3.05 -8.71 6.88
N SER A 296 -1.72 -8.75 6.91
CA SER A 296 -0.86 -7.59 6.63
C SER A 296 -0.61 -7.38 5.13
N LEU A 297 -0.79 -8.40 4.29
CA LEU A 297 -0.55 -8.29 2.84
C LEU A 297 -1.38 -7.20 2.14
N PRO A 298 -2.68 -7.02 2.45
CA PRO A 298 -3.48 -5.95 1.86
C PRO A 298 -2.88 -4.56 2.08
N VAL A 299 -2.32 -4.32 3.27
CA VAL A 299 -1.76 -3.02 3.66
C VAL A 299 -0.54 -2.64 2.81
N LEU A 300 0.18 -3.64 2.24
CA LEU A 300 1.32 -3.38 1.35
C LEU A 300 0.93 -2.60 0.10
N PHE A 301 -0.30 -2.76 -0.37
CA PHE A 301 -0.79 -2.13 -1.60
C PHE A 301 -1.41 -0.75 -1.35
N ALA A 302 -1.90 -0.49 -0.14
CA ALA A 302 -2.42 0.82 0.23
C ALA A 302 -1.32 1.91 0.30
N GLY A 303 -0.05 1.48 0.41
CA GLY A 303 1.11 2.37 0.50
C GLY A 303 1.29 3.01 1.88
N ALA A 304 2.48 3.56 2.07
CA ALA A 304 2.82 4.33 3.27
C ALA A 304 2.74 5.83 2.96
N ILE A 305 1.53 6.35 2.75
CA ILE A 305 1.25 7.72 2.29
C ILE A 305 2.17 8.75 2.98
N ILE A 306 2.21 8.73 4.31
CA ILE A 306 2.99 9.69 5.10
C ILE A 306 4.49 9.52 4.85
N THR A 307 5.00 8.29 4.90
CA THR A 307 6.43 8.01 4.71
C THR A 307 6.86 8.30 3.27
N GLU A 308 6.08 7.88 2.28
CA GLU A 308 6.35 8.17 0.87
C GLU A 308 6.38 9.67 0.60
N THR A 309 5.49 10.45 1.22
CA THR A 309 5.47 11.90 1.08
C THR A 309 6.68 12.56 1.73
N ILE A 310 7.02 12.21 2.98
CA ILE A 310 8.15 12.79 3.73
C ILE A 310 9.48 12.53 3.04
N PHE A 311 9.71 11.29 2.61
CA PHE A 311 10.94 10.89 1.94
C PHE A 311 10.93 11.17 0.43
N SER A 312 9.89 11.79 -0.09
CA SER A 312 9.68 12.01 -1.53
C SER A 312 9.82 10.72 -2.36
N TRP A 313 9.43 9.58 -1.78
CA TRP A 313 9.42 8.30 -2.45
C TRP A 313 8.28 8.24 -3.47
N PRO A 314 8.52 7.88 -4.74
CA PRO A 314 7.51 8.00 -5.79
C PRO A 314 6.52 6.82 -5.81
N GLY A 315 5.93 6.50 -4.68
CA GLY A 315 4.94 5.43 -4.56
C GLY A 315 3.50 5.89 -4.86
N MET A 316 2.56 4.94 -4.68
CA MET A 316 1.12 5.16 -4.89
C MET A 316 0.54 6.11 -3.84
N GLY A 317 0.96 5.99 -2.58
CA GLY A 317 0.48 6.85 -1.49
C GLY A 317 0.82 8.32 -1.72
N ARG A 318 2.05 8.62 -2.16
CA ARG A 318 2.44 9.99 -2.55
C ARG A 318 1.65 10.46 -3.77
N MET A 319 1.49 9.62 -4.80
CA MET A 319 0.69 9.99 -5.98
C MET A 319 -0.76 10.32 -5.59
N ASN A 320 -1.32 9.65 -4.59
CA ASN A 320 -2.66 9.96 -4.08
C ASN A 320 -2.73 11.38 -3.50
N ILE A 321 -1.77 11.77 -2.66
CA ILE A 321 -1.68 13.14 -2.12
C ILE A 321 -1.50 14.16 -3.25
N ASP A 322 -0.59 13.89 -4.19
CA ASP A 322 -0.33 14.78 -5.33
C ASP A 322 -1.60 14.94 -6.20
N ALA A 323 -2.35 13.85 -6.43
CA ALA A 323 -3.59 13.88 -7.20
C ALA A 323 -4.71 14.67 -6.49
N ILE A 324 -4.86 14.50 -5.17
CA ILE A 324 -5.83 15.27 -4.38
C ILE A 324 -5.46 16.75 -4.38
N ALA A 325 -4.19 17.08 -4.14
CA ALA A 325 -3.70 18.47 -4.09
C ALA A 325 -3.88 19.20 -5.42
N ASN A 326 -3.75 18.49 -6.54
CA ASN A 326 -3.91 19.03 -7.89
C ASN A 326 -5.31 18.80 -8.48
N VAL A 327 -6.27 18.29 -7.69
CA VAL A 327 -7.67 18.06 -8.12
C VAL A 327 -7.78 17.14 -9.35
N ASP A 328 -6.92 16.10 -9.41
CA ASP A 328 -6.92 15.10 -10.49
C ASP A 328 -7.85 13.92 -10.13
N TRP A 329 -9.15 14.17 -10.23
CA TRP A 329 -10.16 13.20 -9.82
C TRP A 329 -10.09 11.83 -10.53
N PRO A 330 -9.80 11.73 -11.84
CA PRO A 330 -9.60 10.42 -12.46
C PRO A 330 -8.47 9.63 -11.83
N VAL A 331 -7.35 10.28 -11.49
CA VAL A 331 -6.23 9.60 -10.81
C VAL A 331 -6.63 9.17 -9.40
N VAL A 332 -7.31 10.03 -8.63
CA VAL A 332 -7.81 9.68 -7.30
C VAL A 332 -8.77 8.49 -7.35
N GLN A 333 -9.75 8.53 -8.27
CA GLN A 333 -10.71 7.44 -8.45
C GLN A 333 -10.01 6.14 -8.86
N GLY A 334 -9.09 6.21 -9.83
CA GLY A 334 -8.34 5.06 -10.31
C GLY A 334 -7.49 4.43 -9.22
N LEU A 335 -6.78 5.23 -8.40
CA LEU A 335 -6.01 4.76 -7.27
C LEU A 335 -6.89 4.03 -6.25
N LEU A 336 -7.99 4.67 -5.81
CA LEU A 336 -8.89 4.06 -4.83
C LEU A 336 -9.50 2.74 -5.32
N VAL A 337 -9.84 2.65 -6.62
CA VAL A 337 -10.36 1.41 -7.22
C VAL A 337 -9.30 0.32 -7.25
N ILE A 338 -8.09 0.63 -7.71
CA ILE A 338 -6.99 -0.35 -7.77
C ILE A 338 -6.57 -0.77 -6.35
N GLU A 339 -6.46 0.15 -5.41
CA GLU A 339 -6.17 -0.17 -4.00
C GLU A 339 -7.25 -1.08 -3.41
N ALA A 340 -8.53 -0.76 -3.62
CA ALA A 340 -9.64 -1.59 -3.16
C ALA A 340 -9.59 -3.00 -3.78
N PHE A 341 -9.32 -3.09 -5.09
CA PHE A 341 -9.15 -4.36 -5.78
C PHE A 341 -7.98 -5.17 -5.20
N LEU A 342 -6.81 -4.56 -5.03
CA LEU A 342 -5.63 -5.20 -4.49
C LEU A 342 -5.85 -5.66 -3.04
N VAL A 343 -6.50 -4.83 -2.21
CA VAL A 343 -6.85 -5.18 -0.83
C VAL A 343 -7.80 -6.38 -0.78
N ILE A 344 -8.85 -6.39 -1.61
CA ILE A 344 -9.82 -7.49 -1.65
C ILE A 344 -9.15 -8.76 -2.20
N PHE A 345 -8.32 -8.65 -3.22
CA PHE A 345 -7.54 -9.77 -3.76
C PHE A 345 -6.56 -10.33 -2.73
N ALA A 346 -5.83 -9.46 -2.02
CA ALA A 346 -4.90 -9.89 -0.98
C ALA A 346 -5.63 -10.54 0.21
N ASN A 347 -6.82 -10.06 0.59
CA ASN A 347 -7.66 -10.72 1.59
C ASN A 347 -8.11 -12.11 1.11
N LEU A 348 -8.49 -12.26 -0.15
CA LEU A 348 -8.84 -13.57 -0.71
C LEU A 348 -7.64 -14.52 -0.68
N MET A 349 -6.44 -14.03 -1.03
CA MET A 349 -5.20 -14.81 -0.92
C MET A 349 -4.88 -15.19 0.51
N ALA A 350 -5.09 -14.26 1.46
CA ALA A 350 -4.93 -14.52 2.90
C ALA A 350 -5.88 -15.63 3.38
N ASP A 351 -7.14 -15.60 2.99
CA ASP A 351 -8.13 -16.63 3.32
C ASP A 351 -7.74 -18.01 2.77
N VAL A 352 -7.22 -18.06 1.53
CA VAL A 352 -6.74 -19.31 0.92
C VAL A 352 -5.49 -19.82 1.65
N LEU A 353 -4.52 -18.95 1.94
CA LEU A 353 -3.32 -19.32 2.70
C LEU A 353 -3.69 -19.85 4.09
N TYR A 354 -4.62 -19.18 4.76
CA TYR A 354 -5.11 -19.59 6.06
C TYR A 354 -5.76 -20.97 6.02
N ALA A 355 -6.59 -21.23 5.02
CA ALA A 355 -7.23 -22.54 4.81
C ALA A 355 -6.21 -23.67 4.55
N VAL A 356 -5.06 -23.37 3.94
CA VAL A 356 -3.98 -24.34 3.68
C VAL A 356 -3.16 -24.59 4.94
N VAL A 357 -2.90 -23.55 5.75
CA VAL A 357 -2.02 -23.63 6.93
C VAL A 357 -2.73 -24.27 8.13
N ASP A 358 -4.02 -24.01 8.32
CA ASP A 358 -4.81 -24.57 9.40
C ASP A 358 -5.93 -25.49 8.90
N PRO A 359 -5.66 -26.82 8.75
CA PRO A 359 -6.64 -27.79 8.29
C PRO A 359 -7.78 -28.06 9.31
N ARG A 360 -7.70 -27.49 10.53
CA ARG A 360 -8.73 -27.65 11.56
C ARG A 360 -9.97 -26.80 11.32
N ILE A 361 -9.88 -25.82 10.43
CA ILE A 361 -11.01 -24.98 10.09
C ILE A 361 -11.92 -25.76 9.15
N GLN A 362 -12.95 -26.35 9.71
CA GLN A 362 -14.06 -26.92 8.94
C GLN A 362 -14.94 -25.74 8.49
N TYR A 363 -14.86 -25.43 7.20
CA TYR A 363 -15.76 -24.47 6.57
C TYR A 363 -17.12 -25.15 6.34
N GLY A 364 -18.06 -24.90 7.27
CA GLY A 364 -19.48 -25.24 7.11
C GLY A 364 -20.14 -24.42 5.99
#